data_5a805df513680ceba26032194257cf8e
#
_entry.id   5a805df513680ceba26032194257cf8e
#
_cell.length_a   1.000
_cell.length_b   1.000
_cell.length_c   1.000
_cell.angle_alpha   90.00
_cell.angle_beta   90.00
_cell.angle_gamma   90.00
#
_symmetry.space_group_name_H-M   'P 1'
#
loop_
_entity.id
_entity.type
_entity.pdbx_description
1 polymer ?
#
loop_
_entity_poly.entity_id
_entity_poly.type
_entity_poly.pdbx_seq_one_letter_code
_entity_poly.pdbx_strand_id
1 'polypeptide(L)'
;MIKTINSLRALLFASLLLFVGNSFLLSSNSILLKNLGYDEFYVGLVSSSIYFGALISTFFSHSLIQKVGHIRSFGFFTSLFAIAAILHIFTKEIYFWAILRFTIGFSYYTLLVIIESWINQKSKNEIRSRMLSIYEIVFYSGFAIGVLLLYFEPDYNNVFIMAVIVILLCSLPLNLLKIKQPILKERRKISIPNIFNVSKLAFISAFVGGFLMNGFFSMSQTYFLALNYNIQDISLLIFTAMLGGFIAQLFIGKFSDTYGRKIAILSCVILAFFASLGLYFLASNKIAIFILCFFLGMGLFCVYALALARASDRAKESSQMLEIGRTLMFAYVSSSVLSPIILGFMISNFGANAYILVYIVLLFFLAIFTLTQPKIDAVNRIEFEQKPSQFVHLGNDE
;
A
#
# COMPACT_ATOMS: atom_id res chain seq x y z
N MET A 1 -16.44 -7.05 -20.95
CA MET A 1 -15.14 -7.14 -20.29
C MET A 1 -13.97 -6.89 -21.26
N ILE A 2 -13.73 -7.70 -22.29
CA ILE A 2 -12.60 -7.56 -23.23
C ILE A 2 -12.53 -6.15 -23.86
N LYS A 3 -13.66 -5.59 -24.34
CA LYS A 3 -13.71 -4.22 -24.88
C LYS A 3 -13.25 -3.16 -23.86
N THR A 4 -13.61 -3.30 -22.58
CA THR A 4 -13.20 -2.40 -21.50
C THR A 4 -11.73 -2.55 -21.19
N ILE A 5 -11.21 -3.78 -21.12
CA ILE A 5 -9.75 -4.05 -20.94
C ILE A 5 -8.98 -3.39 -22.09
N ASN A 6 -9.40 -3.58 -23.35
CA ASN A 6 -8.75 -2.97 -24.51
C ASN A 6 -8.77 -1.43 -24.46
N SER A 7 -9.83 -0.83 -23.93
CA SER A 7 -9.88 0.63 -23.74
C SER A 7 -9.03 1.14 -22.58
N LEU A 8 -8.70 0.30 -21.61
CA LEU A 8 -7.88 0.63 -20.44
C LEU A 8 -6.46 0.07 -20.50
N ARG A 9 -6.10 -0.67 -21.57
CA ARG A 9 -4.78 -1.33 -21.68
C ARG A 9 -3.60 -0.38 -21.47
N ALA A 10 -3.70 0.83 -22.05
CA ALA A 10 -2.64 1.83 -21.89
C ALA A 10 -2.54 2.34 -20.44
N LEU A 11 -3.68 2.53 -19.76
CA LEU A 11 -3.72 2.92 -18.36
C LEU A 11 -3.17 1.81 -17.46
N LEU A 12 -3.55 0.54 -17.70
CA LEU A 12 -3.04 -0.60 -16.94
C LEU A 12 -1.53 -0.80 -17.15
N PHE A 13 -1.03 -0.60 -18.38
CA PHE A 13 0.40 -0.66 -18.66
C PHE A 13 1.16 0.50 -18.01
N ALA A 14 0.63 1.71 -18.08
CA ALA A 14 1.17 2.87 -17.37
C ALA A 14 1.20 2.61 -15.85
N SER A 15 0.14 2.03 -15.29
CA SER A 15 0.09 1.65 -13.87
C SER A 15 1.15 0.62 -13.51
N LEU A 16 1.37 -0.40 -14.36
CA LEU A 16 2.42 -1.39 -14.16
C LEU A 16 3.80 -0.73 -14.01
N LEU A 17 4.16 0.15 -14.95
CA LEU A 17 5.43 0.87 -14.92
C LEU A 17 5.54 1.78 -13.69
N LEU A 18 4.46 2.48 -13.33
CA LEU A 18 4.41 3.30 -12.11
C LEU A 18 4.70 2.46 -10.86
N PHE A 19 4.08 1.28 -10.76
CA PHE A 19 4.30 0.38 -9.62
C PHE A 19 5.73 -0.17 -9.58
N VAL A 20 6.30 -0.54 -10.72
CA VAL A 20 7.71 -0.96 -10.82
C VAL A 20 8.65 0.13 -10.31
N GLY A 21 8.53 1.36 -10.83
CA GLY A 21 9.41 2.46 -10.45
C GLY A 21 9.25 2.86 -8.98
N ASN A 22 8.01 2.93 -8.50
CA ASN A 22 7.74 3.28 -7.10
C ASN A 22 8.25 2.20 -6.13
N SER A 23 7.99 0.93 -6.38
CA SER A 23 8.42 -0.15 -5.49
C SER A 23 9.94 -0.30 -5.45
N PHE A 24 10.60 -0.11 -6.59
CA PHE A 24 12.06 -0.10 -6.65
C PHE A 24 12.65 1.01 -5.78
N LEU A 25 12.15 2.25 -5.90
CA LEU A 25 12.59 3.38 -5.05
C LEU A 25 12.23 3.18 -3.57
N LEU A 26 11.05 2.65 -3.29
CA LEU A 26 10.60 2.42 -1.91
C LEU A 26 11.49 1.39 -1.21
N SER A 27 11.75 0.28 -1.90
CA SER A 27 12.58 -0.80 -1.36
C SER A 27 14.07 -0.45 -1.29
N SER A 28 14.57 0.40 -2.19
CA SER A 28 15.95 0.88 -2.15
C SER A 28 16.22 1.88 -1.03
N ASN A 29 15.21 2.64 -0.60
CA ASN A 29 15.39 3.80 0.27
C ASN A 29 16.15 3.48 1.56
N SER A 30 15.69 2.47 2.29
CA SER A 30 16.28 2.11 3.57
C SER A 30 17.73 1.59 3.42
N ILE A 31 17.99 0.83 2.35
CA ILE A 31 19.33 0.33 2.02
C ILE A 31 20.27 1.48 1.70
N LEU A 32 19.85 2.42 0.86
CA LEU A 32 20.67 3.57 0.47
C LEU A 32 21.00 4.46 1.68
N LEU A 33 20.03 4.74 2.55
CA LEU A 33 20.26 5.55 3.75
C LEU A 33 21.19 4.84 4.74
N LYS A 34 21.07 3.53 4.91
CA LYS A 34 21.98 2.75 5.73
C LYS A 34 23.40 2.76 5.16
N ASN A 35 23.58 2.65 3.85
CA ASN A 35 24.87 2.74 3.17
C ASN A 35 25.50 4.15 3.30
N LEU A 36 24.66 5.19 3.45
CA LEU A 36 25.13 6.56 3.76
C LEU A 36 25.49 6.76 5.24
N GLY A 37 25.32 5.74 6.09
CA GLY A 37 25.66 5.78 7.51
C GLY A 37 24.58 6.38 8.42
N TYR A 38 23.35 6.58 7.92
CA TYR A 38 22.27 7.07 8.75
C TYR A 38 21.74 6.01 9.71
N ASP A 39 21.39 6.45 10.92
CA ASP A 39 20.73 5.67 11.95
C ASP A 39 19.31 5.27 11.51
N GLU A 40 18.78 4.17 12.07
CA GLU A 40 17.47 3.60 11.74
C GLU A 40 16.31 4.57 12.01
N PHE A 41 16.45 5.43 13.02
CA PHE A 41 15.46 6.47 13.30
C PHE A 41 15.32 7.44 12.11
N TYR A 42 16.45 7.91 11.56
CA TYR A 42 16.43 8.80 10.39
C TYR A 42 15.92 8.09 9.13
N VAL A 43 16.23 6.81 8.95
CA VAL A 43 15.65 5.98 7.89
C VAL A 43 14.11 5.93 8.02
N GLY A 44 13.62 5.74 9.24
CA GLY A 44 12.20 5.77 9.55
C GLY A 44 11.55 7.13 9.28
N LEU A 45 12.19 8.23 9.64
CA LEU A 45 11.72 9.60 9.41
C LEU A 45 11.54 9.89 7.91
N VAL A 46 12.56 9.58 7.11
CA VAL A 46 12.53 9.77 5.65
C VAL A 46 11.49 8.87 5.00
N SER A 47 11.37 7.61 5.43
CA SER A 47 10.36 6.68 4.94
C SER A 47 8.94 7.13 5.30
N SER A 48 8.74 7.71 6.47
CA SER A 48 7.45 8.27 6.90
C SER A 48 7.01 9.45 6.03
N SER A 49 7.95 10.24 5.51
CA SER A 49 7.65 11.41 4.68
C SER A 49 6.86 11.06 3.42
N ILE A 50 7.07 9.85 2.84
CA ILE A 50 6.26 9.36 1.71
C ILE A 50 4.79 9.24 2.11
N TYR A 51 4.51 8.63 3.25
CA TYR A 51 3.14 8.44 3.73
C TYR A 51 2.49 9.74 4.21
N PHE A 52 3.30 10.68 4.70
CA PHE A 52 2.81 12.03 4.97
C PHE A 52 2.41 12.74 3.68
N GLY A 53 3.19 12.62 2.60
CA GLY A 53 2.80 13.08 1.26
C GLY A 53 1.50 12.41 0.78
N ALA A 54 1.36 11.09 1.01
CA ALA A 54 0.14 10.35 0.74
C ALA A 54 -1.07 10.92 1.50
N LEU A 55 -0.93 11.17 2.79
CA LEU A 55 -1.99 11.74 3.62
C LEU A 55 -2.44 13.11 3.07
N ILE A 56 -1.51 13.98 2.76
CA ILE A 56 -1.81 15.30 2.19
C ILE A 56 -2.46 15.18 0.81
N SER A 57 -2.04 14.22 -0.02
CA SER A 57 -2.65 14.00 -1.34
C SER A 57 -4.14 13.67 -1.24
N THR A 58 -4.59 12.99 -0.19
CA THR A 58 -6.01 12.65 -0.01
C THR A 58 -6.92 13.88 0.08
N PHE A 59 -6.38 15.00 0.56
CA PHE A 59 -7.14 16.26 0.68
C PHE A 59 -7.12 17.09 -0.60
N PHE A 60 -6.03 17.06 -1.36
CA PHE A 60 -5.82 18.00 -2.46
C PHE A 60 -5.97 17.38 -3.86
N SER A 61 -5.71 16.08 -4.04
CA SER A 61 -5.67 15.41 -5.34
C SER A 61 -6.95 15.61 -6.16
N HIS A 62 -8.11 15.41 -5.57
CA HIS A 62 -9.39 15.53 -6.27
C HIS A 62 -9.61 16.93 -6.86
N SER A 63 -9.35 17.98 -6.08
CA SER A 63 -9.50 19.37 -6.52
C SER A 63 -8.54 19.71 -7.67
N LEU A 64 -7.30 19.20 -7.61
CA LEU A 64 -6.31 19.40 -8.67
C LEU A 64 -6.71 18.69 -9.95
N ILE A 65 -7.12 17.42 -9.85
CA ILE A 65 -7.55 16.62 -11.02
C ILE A 65 -8.79 17.24 -11.67
N GLN A 66 -9.75 17.73 -10.88
CA GLN A 66 -10.97 18.37 -11.38
C GLN A 66 -10.68 19.62 -12.19
N LYS A 67 -9.71 20.45 -11.74
CA LYS A 67 -9.35 21.70 -12.42
C LYS A 67 -8.60 21.47 -13.74
N VAL A 68 -7.71 20.48 -13.78
CA VAL A 68 -6.75 20.31 -14.88
C VAL A 68 -7.14 19.15 -15.82
N GLY A 69 -7.89 18.17 -15.30
CA GLY A 69 -8.25 16.93 -16.01
C GLY A 69 -7.26 15.79 -15.76
N HIS A 70 -7.69 14.55 -16.01
CA HIS A 70 -6.93 13.34 -15.68
C HIS A 70 -5.59 13.22 -16.41
N ILE A 71 -5.58 13.42 -17.73
CA ILE A 71 -4.36 13.22 -18.55
C ILE A 71 -3.27 14.24 -18.18
N ARG A 72 -3.65 15.51 -18.08
CA ARG A 72 -2.70 16.58 -17.75
C ARG A 72 -2.18 16.44 -16.32
N SER A 73 -3.06 16.08 -15.37
CA SER A 73 -2.66 15.80 -13.99
C SER A 73 -1.72 14.60 -13.92
N PHE A 74 -2.00 13.53 -14.69
CA PHE A 74 -1.12 12.37 -14.74
C PHE A 74 0.29 12.75 -15.22
N GLY A 75 0.41 13.46 -16.33
CA GLY A 75 1.71 13.92 -16.83
C GLY A 75 2.44 14.84 -15.85
N PHE A 76 1.72 15.79 -15.22
CA PHE A 76 2.31 16.69 -14.22
C PHE A 76 2.89 15.93 -13.02
N PHE A 77 2.09 15.04 -12.40
CA PHE A 77 2.53 14.30 -11.22
C PHE A 77 3.59 13.24 -11.53
N THR A 78 3.57 12.65 -12.72
CA THR A 78 4.66 11.78 -13.17
C THR A 78 5.97 12.57 -13.30
N SER A 79 5.93 13.75 -13.88
CA SER A 79 7.13 14.63 -14.00
C SER A 79 7.60 15.09 -12.62
N LEU A 80 6.70 15.49 -11.73
CA LEU A 80 7.04 15.91 -10.38
C LEU A 80 7.67 14.77 -9.57
N PHE A 81 7.15 13.56 -9.70
CA PHE A 81 7.75 12.35 -9.12
C PHE A 81 9.17 12.13 -9.66
N ALA A 82 9.34 12.16 -10.97
CA ALA A 82 10.64 11.93 -11.62
C ALA A 82 11.68 12.99 -11.21
N ILE A 83 11.29 14.25 -11.16
CA ILE A 83 12.15 15.36 -10.69
C ILE A 83 12.55 15.11 -9.22
N ALA A 84 11.60 14.81 -8.34
CA ALA A 84 11.91 14.55 -6.95
C ALA A 84 12.81 13.31 -6.79
N ALA A 85 12.63 12.27 -7.62
CA ALA A 85 13.48 11.08 -7.58
C ALA A 85 14.92 11.38 -8.01
N ILE A 86 15.12 12.10 -9.15
CA ILE A 86 16.47 12.38 -9.65
C ILE A 86 17.25 13.34 -8.74
N LEU A 87 16.57 14.24 -8.04
CA LEU A 87 17.21 15.20 -7.14
C LEU A 87 17.89 14.52 -5.95
N HIS A 88 17.58 13.28 -5.59
CA HIS A 88 18.28 12.52 -4.58
C HIS A 88 19.77 12.29 -4.92
N ILE A 89 20.14 12.32 -6.20
CA ILE A 89 21.53 12.14 -6.64
C ILE A 89 22.41 13.31 -6.19
N PHE A 90 21.84 14.52 -6.15
CA PHE A 90 22.61 15.76 -5.92
C PHE A 90 22.89 16.07 -4.45
N THR A 91 22.23 15.38 -3.53
CA THR A 91 22.41 15.62 -2.10
C THR A 91 22.25 14.36 -1.29
N LYS A 92 23.03 14.28 -0.20
CA LYS A 92 22.90 13.22 0.79
C LYS A 92 22.25 13.71 2.09
N GLU A 93 21.85 14.98 2.13
CA GLU A 93 21.28 15.61 3.33
C GLU A 93 19.91 15.03 3.66
N ILE A 94 19.75 14.56 4.90
CA ILE A 94 18.57 13.80 5.37
C ILE A 94 17.27 14.59 5.28
N TYR A 95 17.31 15.88 5.64
CA TYR A 95 16.10 16.72 5.60
C TYR A 95 15.65 17.01 4.18
N PHE A 96 16.59 17.16 3.25
CA PHE A 96 16.27 17.32 1.85
C PHE A 96 15.67 16.03 1.27
N TRP A 97 16.20 14.87 1.66
CA TRP A 97 15.62 13.57 1.33
C TRP A 97 14.16 13.45 1.82
N ALA A 98 13.89 13.89 3.04
CA ALA A 98 12.52 13.87 3.59
C ALA A 98 11.56 14.71 2.74
N ILE A 99 11.97 15.90 2.29
CA ILE A 99 11.16 16.76 1.40
C ILE A 99 10.95 16.10 0.04
N LEU A 100 11.98 15.50 -0.54
CA LEU A 100 11.87 14.80 -1.82
C LEU A 100 10.96 13.58 -1.70
N ARG A 101 11.06 12.80 -0.62
CA ARG A 101 10.19 11.66 -0.33
C ARG A 101 8.74 12.07 -0.10
N PHE A 102 8.51 13.17 0.60
CA PHE A 102 7.17 13.75 0.71
C PHE A 102 6.61 14.08 -0.68
N THR A 103 7.40 14.72 -1.54
CA THR A 103 6.98 15.08 -2.91
C THR A 103 6.69 13.84 -3.76
N ILE A 104 7.51 12.79 -3.64
CA ILE A 104 7.27 11.49 -4.29
C ILE A 104 5.96 10.89 -3.79
N GLY A 105 5.74 10.84 -2.47
CA GLY A 105 4.53 10.32 -1.88
C GLY A 105 3.29 11.08 -2.33
N PHE A 106 3.30 12.40 -2.26
CA PHE A 106 2.21 13.24 -2.74
C PHE A 106 1.88 12.98 -4.22
N SER A 107 2.92 12.90 -5.06
CA SER A 107 2.76 12.65 -6.50
C SER A 107 2.23 11.24 -6.79
N TYR A 108 2.85 10.22 -6.19
CA TYR A 108 2.47 8.82 -6.38
C TYR A 108 1.01 8.56 -5.98
N TYR A 109 0.63 8.99 -4.79
CA TYR A 109 -0.73 8.76 -4.32
C TYR A 109 -1.77 9.58 -5.09
N THR A 110 -1.41 10.76 -5.61
CA THR A 110 -2.27 11.48 -6.56
C THR A 110 -2.42 10.72 -7.88
N LEU A 111 -1.34 10.09 -8.39
CA LEU A 111 -1.41 9.24 -9.59
C LEU A 111 -2.33 8.02 -9.37
N LEU A 112 -2.31 7.42 -8.18
CA LEU A 112 -3.25 6.33 -7.85
C LEU A 112 -4.70 6.80 -7.90
N VAL A 113 -5.00 7.96 -7.31
CA VAL A 113 -6.34 8.57 -7.39
C VAL A 113 -6.79 8.75 -8.84
N ILE A 114 -5.90 9.24 -9.73
CA ILE A 114 -6.18 9.40 -11.15
C ILE A 114 -6.51 8.05 -11.81
N ILE A 115 -5.68 7.04 -11.61
CA ILE A 115 -5.82 5.71 -12.22
C ILE A 115 -7.14 5.07 -11.78
N GLU A 116 -7.38 5.02 -10.48
CA GLU A 116 -8.55 4.36 -9.91
C GLU A 116 -9.85 5.05 -10.29
N SER A 117 -9.88 6.40 -10.26
CA SER A 117 -11.05 7.15 -10.72
C SER A 117 -11.35 6.88 -12.21
N TRP A 118 -10.31 6.72 -13.02
CA TRP A 118 -10.45 6.42 -14.44
C TRP A 118 -10.99 5.00 -14.67
N ILE A 119 -10.44 3.99 -13.99
CA ILE A 119 -10.92 2.61 -14.04
C ILE A 119 -12.39 2.54 -13.61
N ASN A 120 -12.74 3.19 -12.50
CA ASN A 120 -14.10 3.20 -11.97
C ASN A 120 -15.12 3.81 -12.94
N GLN A 121 -14.78 4.92 -13.59
CA GLN A 121 -15.70 5.59 -14.52
C GLN A 121 -15.85 4.88 -15.88
N LYS A 122 -14.81 4.18 -16.33
CA LYS A 122 -14.86 3.41 -17.60
C LYS A 122 -15.46 2.02 -17.42
N SER A 123 -15.58 1.54 -16.19
CA SER A 123 -16.11 0.22 -15.89
C SER A 123 -17.60 0.30 -15.56
N LYS A 124 -18.43 -0.46 -16.28
CA LYS A 124 -19.84 -0.67 -15.93
C LYS A 124 -19.93 -1.38 -14.58
N ASN A 125 -21.02 -1.16 -13.84
CA ASN A 125 -21.19 -1.72 -12.50
C ASN A 125 -20.99 -3.24 -12.45
N GLU A 126 -21.51 -3.98 -13.47
CA GLU A 126 -21.45 -5.45 -13.52
C GLU A 126 -20.03 -6.02 -13.68
N ILE A 127 -19.08 -5.22 -14.15
CA ILE A 127 -17.69 -5.66 -14.40
C ILE A 127 -16.68 -4.89 -13.57
N ARG A 128 -17.12 -3.91 -12.77
CA ARG A 128 -16.22 -3.00 -12.01
C ARG A 128 -15.32 -3.77 -11.06
N SER A 129 -15.88 -4.67 -10.26
CA SER A 129 -15.11 -5.51 -9.33
C SER A 129 -14.01 -6.31 -10.06
N ARG A 130 -14.34 -6.91 -11.21
CA ARG A 130 -13.37 -7.65 -12.03
C ARG A 130 -12.26 -6.75 -12.59
N MET A 131 -12.60 -5.52 -12.99
CA MET A 131 -11.58 -4.55 -13.46
C MET A 131 -10.65 -4.12 -12.35
N LEU A 132 -11.17 -3.93 -11.14
CA LEU A 132 -10.36 -3.64 -9.95
C LEU A 132 -9.47 -4.84 -9.58
N SER A 133 -9.97 -6.07 -9.70
CA SER A 133 -9.12 -7.27 -9.51
C SER A 133 -7.97 -7.34 -10.52
N ILE A 134 -8.19 -6.97 -11.79
CA ILE A 134 -7.11 -6.88 -12.77
C ILE A 134 -6.10 -5.79 -12.37
N TYR A 135 -6.58 -4.65 -11.90
CA TYR A 135 -5.71 -3.59 -11.40
C TYR A 135 -4.85 -4.04 -10.21
N GLU A 136 -5.43 -4.80 -9.27
CA GLU A 136 -4.66 -5.40 -8.17
C GLU A 136 -3.59 -6.39 -8.64
N ILE A 137 -3.91 -7.22 -9.64
CA ILE A 137 -2.91 -8.10 -10.26
C ILE A 137 -1.76 -7.27 -10.85
N VAL A 138 -2.08 -6.19 -11.56
CA VAL A 138 -1.07 -5.25 -12.11
C VAL A 138 -0.25 -4.61 -11.00
N PHE A 139 -0.88 -4.23 -9.88
CA PHE A 139 -0.19 -3.69 -8.71
C PHE A 139 0.81 -4.69 -8.14
N TYR A 140 0.36 -5.90 -7.79
CA TYR A 140 1.26 -6.92 -7.22
C TYR A 140 2.38 -7.30 -8.17
N SER A 141 2.08 -7.45 -9.47
CA SER A 141 3.08 -7.77 -10.48
C SER A 141 4.12 -6.66 -10.63
N GLY A 142 3.68 -5.41 -10.75
CA GLY A 142 4.58 -4.27 -10.88
C GLY A 142 5.43 -4.06 -9.64
N PHE A 143 4.81 -4.17 -8.47
CA PHE A 143 5.53 -4.04 -7.20
C PHE A 143 6.56 -5.14 -7.02
N ALA A 144 6.22 -6.39 -7.34
CA ALA A 144 7.12 -7.53 -7.28
C ALA A 144 8.32 -7.36 -8.22
N ILE A 145 8.07 -6.94 -9.48
CA ILE A 145 9.15 -6.66 -10.45
C ILE A 145 10.09 -5.58 -9.92
N GLY A 146 9.55 -4.47 -9.38
CA GLY A 146 10.38 -3.39 -8.87
C GLY A 146 11.24 -3.80 -7.67
N VAL A 147 10.70 -4.62 -6.76
CA VAL A 147 11.48 -5.18 -5.65
C VAL A 147 12.61 -6.08 -6.18
N LEU A 148 12.34 -6.92 -7.20
CA LEU A 148 13.34 -7.80 -7.78
C LEU A 148 14.46 -7.05 -8.52
N LEU A 149 14.27 -5.79 -8.93
CA LEU A 149 15.37 -4.99 -9.48
C LEU A 149 16.50 -4.76 -8.46
N LEU A 150 16.22 -4.81 -7.17
CA LEU A 150 17.25 -4.76 -6.13
C LEU A 150 18.20 -5.95 -6.16
N TYR A 151 17.75 -7.10 -6.67
CA TYR A 151 18.58 -8.30 -6.77
C TYR A 151 19.85 -8.07 -7.56
N PHE A 152 19.83 -7.13 -8.51
CA PHE A 152 20.99 -6.78 -9.34
C PHE A 152 21.95 -5.79 -8.66
N GLU A 153 21.70 -5.40 -7.41
CA GLU A 153 22.54 -4.49 -6.62
C GLU A 153 22.98 -3.21 -7.37
N PRO A 154 22.04 -2.44 -7.91
CA PRO A 154 22.42 -1.25 -8.67
C PRO A 154 23.12 -0.22 -7.77
N ASP A 155 24.14 0.43 -8.31
CA ASP A 155 24.83 1.53 -7.65
C ASP A 155 23.86 2.65 -7.26
N TYR A 156 24.27 3.44 -6.26
CA TYR A 156 23.50 4.55 -5.71
C TYR A 156 22.82 5.42 -6.79
N ASN A 157 23.57 5.90 -7.77
CA ASN A 157 23.02 6.75 -8.82
C ASN A 157 22.08 5.97 -9.76
N ASN A 158 22.44 4.73 -10.08
CA ASN A 158 21.67 3.88 -10.99
C ASN A 158 20.28 3.57 -10.47
N VAL A 159 20.10 3.47 -9.14
CA VAL A 159 18.77 3.31 -8.53
C VAL A 159 17.84 4.44 -8.97
N PHE A 160 18.28 5.69 -8.82
CA PHE A 160 17.45 6.85 -9.17
C PHE A 160 17.27 7.00 -10.67
N ILE A 161 18.32 6.80 -11.46
CA ILE A 161 18.26 6.88 -12.93
C ILE A 161 17.27 5.84 -13.48
N MET A 162 17.39 4.58 -13.08
CA MET A 162 16.50 3.51 -13.54
C MET A 162 15.05 3.78 -13.13
N ALA A 163 14.82 4.18 -11.88
CA ALA A 163 13.49 4.52 -11.40
C ALA A 163 12.87 5.68 -12.19
N VAL A 164 13.64 6.74 -12.43
CA VAL A 164 13.19 7.92 -13.23
C VAL A 164 12.82 7.51 -14.65
N ILE A 165 13.66 6.68 -15.30
CA ILE A 165 13.35 6.19 -16.65
C ILE A 165 12.01 5.44 -16.65
N VAL A 166 11.82 4.51 -15.74
CA VAL A 166 10.57 3.72 -15.64
C VAL A 166 9.36 4.60 -15.35
N ILE A 167 9.50 5.57 -14.44
CA ILE A 167 8.43 6.52 -14.08
C ILE A 167 8.09 7.42 -15.27
N LEU A 168 9.05 7.95 -16.01
CA LEU A 168 8.77 8.75 -17.19
C LEU A 168 8.13 7.94 -18.32
N LEU A 169 8.58 6.70 -18.53
CA LEU A 169 7.98 5.78 -19.50
C LEU A 169 6.51 5.51 -19.20
N CYS A 170 6.06 5.54 -17.93
CA CYS A 170 4.66 5.31 -17.61
C CYS A 170 3.71 6.37 -18.16
N SER A 171 4.19 7.59 -18.43
CA SER A 171 3.36 8.66 -18.99
C SER A 171 3.15 8.54 -20.50
N LEU A 172 4.06 7.88 -21.24
CA LEU A 172 4.03 7.83 -22.71
C LEU A 172 2.76 7.18 -23.28
N PRO A 173 2.28 6.02 -22.78
CA PRO A 173 1.08 5.37 -23.33
C PRO A 173 -0.16 6.25 -23.25
N LEU A 174 -0.28 7.06 -22.21
CA LEU A 174 -1.45 7.94 -22.00
C LEU A 174 -1.39 9.21 -22.84
N ASN A 175 -0.19 9.74 -23.07
CA ASN A 175 0.02 10.95 -23.86
C ASN A 175 -0.14 10.70 -25.37
N LEU A 176 0.16 9.48 -25.83
CA LEU A 176 0.10 9.12 -27.26
C LEU A 176 -1.31 8.73 -27.73
N LEU A 177 -2.21 8.37 -26.83
CA LEU A 177 -3.53 7.90 -27.21
C LEU A 177 -4.60 8.98 -27.07
N LYS A 178 -5.47 9.11 -28.10
CA LYS A 178 -6.70 9.92 -28.03
C LYS A 178 -7.75 9.19 -27.18
N ILE A 179 -7.65 9.31 -25.85
CA ILE A 179 -8.61 8.70 -24.93
C ILE A 179 -9.54 9.78 -24.40
N LYS A 180 -10.86 9.55 -24.44
CA LYS A 180 -11.82 10.41 -23.74
C LYS A 180 -11.57 10.30 -22.23
N GLN A 181 -11.10 11.41 -21.63
CA GLN A 181 -10.90 11.47 -20.18
C GLN A 181 -12.25 11.45 -19.44
N PRO A 182 -12.27 10.89 -18.24
CA PRO A 182 -13.43 10.97 -17.37
C PRO A 182 -13.71 12.42 -16.94
N ILE A 183 -14.97 12.73 -16.70
CA ILE A 183 -15.38 14.02 -16.13
C ILE A 183 -15.66 13.77 -14.66
N LEU A 184 -14.91 14.42 -13.77
CA LEU A 184 -15.18 14.33 -12.33
C LEU A 184 -16.44 15.14 -11.98
N LYS A 185 -17.39 14.49 -11.30
CA LYS A 185 -18.55 15.17 -10.72
C LYS A 185 -18.10 16.11 -9.60
N GLU A 186 -18.90 17.13 -9.29
CA GLU A 186 -18.61 18.10 -8.23
C GLU A 186 -18.37 17.42 -6.88
N ARG A 187 -17.44 18.01 -6.12
CA ARG A 187 -17.04 17.51 -4.82
C ARG A 187 -18.12 17.80 -3.78
N ARG A 188 -18.67 16.79 -3.14
CA ARG A 188 -19.36 17.01 -1.87
C ARG A 188 -18.35 17.47 -0.80
N LYS A 189 -18.73 18.41 0.07
CA LYS A 189 -17.89 18.92 1.16
C LYS A 189 -17.27 17.76 1.93
N ILE A 190 -15.97 17.84 2.19
CA ILE A 190 -15.28 16.87 3.05
C ILE A 190 -15.86 17.05 4.45
N SER A 191 -16.69 16.11 4.90
CA SER A 191 -16.95 15.93 6.32
C SER A 191 -15.85 15.03 6.88
N ILE A 192 -15.27 15.39 8.01
CA ILE A 192 -14.44 14.47 8.78
C ILE A 192 -15.40 13.35 9.21
N PRO A 193 -15.18 12.09 8.78
CA PRO A 193 -16.10 11.01 9.08
C PRO A 193 -16.17 10.83 10.59
N ASN A 194 -17.37 10.54 11.11
CA ASN A 194 -17.50 10.20 12.52
C ASN A 194 -16.92 8.79 12.75
N ILE A 195 -15.66 8.77 13.18
CA ILE A 195 -14.82 7.58 13.38
C ILE A 195 -15.51 6.54 14.28
N PHE A 196 -16.33 6.99 15.22
CA PHE A 196 -16.97 6.13 16.22
C PHE A 196 -18.20 5.39 15.70
N ASN A 197 -18.80 5.79 14.59
CA ASN A 197 -19.96 5.12 13.99
C ASN A 197 -19.59 3.95 13.10
N VAL A 198 -18.32 3.80 12.73
CA VAL A 198 -17.81 2.65 11.98
C VAL A 198 -17.60 1.47 12.93
N SER A 199 -17.62 0.25 12.41
CA SER A 199 -17.27 -0.94 13.19
C SER A 199 -15.91 -0.77 13.88
N LYS A 200 -15.87 -0.80 15.21
CA LYS A 200 -14.63 -0.70 16.00
C LYS A 200 -13.56 -1.67 15.51
N LEU A 201 -13.97 -2.92 15.19
CA LEU A 201 -13.05 -3.91 14.65
C LEU A 201 -12.48 -3.47 13.30
N ALA A 202 -13.31 -2.96 12.39
CA ALA A 202 -12.84 -2.51 11.10
C ALA A 202 -11.85 -1.35 11.22
N PHE A 203 -12.13 -0.37 12.10
CA PHE A 203 -11.25 0.77 12.32
C PHE A 203 -9.88 0.35 12.88
N ILE A 204 -9.88 -0.45 13.95
CA ILE A 204 -8.63 -0.93 14.57
C ILE A 204 -7.86 -1.84 13.62
N SER A 205 -8.55 -2.73 12.87
CA SER A 205 -7.89 -3.57 11.86
C SER A 205 -7.29 -2.75 10.71
N ALA A 206 -7.96 -1.68 10.26
CA ALA A 206 -7.40 -0.80 9.24
C ALA A 206 -6.18 -0.03 9.75
N PHE A 207 -6.24 0.48 10.99
CA PHE A 207 -5.13 1.18 11.61
C PHE A 207 -3.92 0.27 11.82
N VAL A 208 -4.09 -0.88 12.47
CA VAL A 208 -3.01 -1.85 12.71
C VAL A 208 -2.50 -2.44 11.38
N GLY A 209 -3.40 -2.76 10.45
CA GLY A 209 -3.04 -3.25 9.12
C GLY A 209 -2.20 -2.25 8.33
N GLY A 210 -2.57 -0.97 8.36
CA GLY A 210 -1.79 0.12 7.74
C GLY A 210 -0.41 0.26 8.36
N PHE A 211 -0.34 0.23 9.70
CA PHE A 211 0.94 0.27 10.42
C PHE A 211 1.86 -0.88 10.02
N LEU A 212 1.37 -2.11 10.08
CA LEU A 212 2.20 -3.30 9.82
C LEU A 212 2.58 -3.43 8.35
N MET A 213 1.62 -3.23 7.43
CA MET A 213 1.89 -3.37 5.99
C MET A 213 2.89 -2.33 5.48
N ASN A 214 2.68 -1.05 5.82
CA ASN A 214 3.59 0.01 5.35
C ASN A 214 4.91 0.04 6.14
N GLY A 215 4.91 -0.40 7.39
CA GLY A 215 6.11 -0.69 8.15
C GLY A 215 6.95 -1.80 7.51
N PHE A 216 6.29 -2.85 7.00
CA PHE A 216 6.99 -3.91 6.27
C PHE A 216 7.67 -3.37 5.00
N PHE A 217 6.95 -2.65 4.15
CA PHE A 217 7.53 -2.12 2.91
C PHE A 217 8.62 -1.08 3.11
N SER A 218 8.63 -0.36 4.24
CA SER A 218 9.58 0.73 4.48
C SER A 218 10.75 0.35 5.38
N MET A 219 10.60 -0.59 6.30
CA MET A 219 11.59 -0.87 7.34
C MET A 219 12.08 -2.33 7.40
N SER A 220 11.46 -3.26 6.64
CA SER A 220 11.92 -4.66 6.63
C SER A 220 13.34 -4.80 6.07
N GLN A 221 13.73 -3.96 5.09
CA GLN A 221 15.09 -3.93 4.57
C GLN A 221 16.10 -3.60 5.65
N THR A 222 15.80 -2.59 6.48
CA THR A 222 16.64 -2.22 7.64
C THR A 222 16.75 -3.36 8.64
N TYR A 223 15.64 -4.03 8.92
CA TYR A 223 15.62 -5.20 9.81
C TYR A 223 16.50 -6.33 9.27
N PHE A 224 16.33 -6.72 8.01
CA PHE A 224 17.13 -7.80 7.42
C PHE A 224 18.62 -7.44 7.25
N LEU A 225 18.93 -6.17 6.92
CA LEU A 225 20.32 -5.69 6.91
C LEU A 225 20.98 -5.83 8.29
N ALA A 226 20.27 -5.47 9.36
CA ALA A 226 20.76 -5.59 10.71
C ALA A 226 20.95 -7.05 11.16
N LEU A 227 20.28 -8.01 10.50
CA LEU A 227 20.51 -9.46 10.64
C LEU A 227 21.59 -9.99 9.69
N ASN A 228 22.36 -9.13 9.00
CA ASN A 228 23.44 -9.45 8.06
C ASN A 228 22.96 -10.23 6.79
N TYR A 229 21.71 -10.07 6.38
CA TYR A 229 21.26 -10.56 5.07
C TYR A 229 21.79 -9.64 3.96
N ASN A 230 22.22 -10.24 2.84
CA ASN A 230 22.62 -9.47 1.67
C ASN A 230 21.41 -8.89 0.91
N ILE A 231 21.67 -7.96 0.00
CA ILE A 231 20.62 -7.23 -0.73
C ILE A 231 19.80 -8.17 -1.60
N GLN A 232 20.42 -9.20 -2.19
CA GLN A 232 19.73 -10.20 -3.01
C GLN A 232 18.72 -11.00 -2.17
N ASP A 233 19.14 -11.45 -0.98
CA ASP A 233 18.24 -12.18 -0.08
C ASP A 233 17.10 -11.29 0.40
N ILE A 234 17.38 -10.03 0.74
CA ILE A 234 16.35 -9.04 1.15
C ILE A 234 15.32 -8.84 0.03
N SER A 235 15.77 -8.66 -1.21
CA SER A 235 14.89 -8.55 -2.37
C SER A 235 13.96 -9.77 -2.49
N LEU A 236 14.53 -10.97 -2.41
CA LEU A 236 13.76 -12.21 -2.49
C LEU A 236 12.82 -12.43 -1.30
N LEU A 237 13.20 -12.03 -0.08
CA LEU A 237 12.35 -12.11 1.11
C LEU A 237 11.11 -11.22 0.99
N ILE A 238 11.28 -9.97 0.53
CA ILE A 238 10.16 -9.07 0.28
C ILE A 238 9.27 -9.60 -0.84
N PHE A 239 9.87 -10.08 -1.93
CA PHE A 239 9.15 -10.72 -3.03
C PHE A 239 8.31 -11.91 -2.54
N THR A 240 8.90 -12.77 -1.70
CA THR A 240 8.23 -13.94 -1.13
C THR A 240 7.03 -13.55 -0.26
N ALA A 241 7.16 -12.51 0.55
CA ALA A 241 6.03 -11.98 1.32
C ALA A 241 4.92 -11.43 0.41
N MET A 242 5.28 -10.76 -0.70
CA MET A 242 4.30 -10.30 -1.68
C MET A 242 3.57 -11.45 -2.37
N LEU A 243 4.27 -12.53 -2.71
CA LEU A 243 3.64 -13.74 -3.25
C LEU A 243 2.64 -14.34 -2.25
N GLY A 244 3.01 -14.39 -0.97
CA GLY A 244 2.10 -14.83 0.08
C GLY A 244 0.82 -13.99 0.13
N GLY A 245 0.95 -12.67 0.14
CA GLY A 245 -0.18 -11.75 0.12
C GLY A 245 -1.05 -11.88 -1.13
N PHE A 246 -0.44 -11.98 -2.30
CA PHE A 246 -1.14 -12.18 -3.57
C PHE A 246 -1.96 -13.47 -3.57
N ILE A 247 -1.34 -14.59 -3.16
CA ILE A 247 -2.03 -15.89 -3.08
C ILE A 247 -3.18 -15.83 -2.08
N ALA A 248 -2.97 -15.24 -0.90
CA ALA A 248 -4.02 -15.12 0.10
C ALA A 248 -5.25 -14.36 -0.42
N GLN A 249 -5.05 -13.30 -1.20
CA GLN A 249 -6.17 -12.53 -1.75
C GLN A 249 -7.06 -13.32 -2.71
N LEU A 250 -6.54 -14.34 -3.38
CA LEU A 250 -7.34 -15.19 -4.27
C LEU A 250 -8.41 -16.00 -3.51
N PHE A 251 -8.17 -16.31 -2.23
CA PHE A 251 -9.02 -17.18 -1.44
C PHE A 251 -9.76 -16.47 -0.31
N ILE A 252 -9.18 -15.37 0.20
CA ILE A 252 -9.66 -14.74 1.43
C ILE A 252 -11.08 -14.21 1.31
N GLY A 253 -11.48 -13.75 0.13
CA GLY A 253 -12.83 -13.27 -0.14
C GLY A 253 -13.87 -14.37 0.12
N LYS A 254 -13.72 -15.51 -0.56
CA LYS A 254 -14.61 -16.67 -0.39
C LYS A 254 -14.60 -17.21 1.05
N PHE A 255 -13.42 -17.31 1.66
CA PHE A 255 -13.28 -17.73 3.06
C PHE A 255 -14.03 -16.78 4.01
N SER A 256 -13.88 -15.48 3.80
CA SER A 256 -14.54 -14.43 4.58
C SER A 256 -16.06 -14.43 4.42
N ASP A 257 -16.58 -14.72 3.22
CA ASP A 257 -18.00 -14.83 2.96
C ASP A 257 -18.60 -16.07 3.64
N THR A 258 -17.89 -17.20 3.60
CA THR A 258 -18.33 -18.46 4.21
C THR A 258 -18.32 -18.44 5.73
N TYR A 259 -17.18 -18.08 6.32
CA TYR A 259 -16.96 -18.17 7.78
C TYR A 259 -17.21 -16.84 8.52
N GLY A 260 -17.31 -15.74 7.79
CA GLY A 260 -17.56 -14.40 8.33
C GLY A 260 -16.29 -13.57 8.52
N ARG A 261 -16.46 -12.25 8.41
CA ARG A 261 -15.36 -11.26 8.44
C ARG A 261 -14.51 -11.34 9.70
N LYS A 262 -15.15 -11.54 10.87
CA LYS A 262 -14.42 -11.67 12.16
C LYS A 262 -13.45 -12.84 12.15
N ILE A 263 -13.90 -14.00 11.68
CA ILE A 263 -13.06 -15.22 11.63
C ILE A 263 -11.95 -15.03 10.60
N ALA A 264 -12.24 -14.45 9.45
CA ALA A 264 -11.23 -14.18 8.42
C ALA A 264 -10.14 -13.23 8.92
N ILE A 265 -10.51 -12.13 9.59
CA ILE A 265 -9.53 -11.21 10.20
C ILE A 265 -8.70 -11.96 11.25
N LEU A 266 -9.35 -12.70 12.13
CA LEU A 266 -8.65 -13.45 13.18
C LEU A 266 -7.67 -14.47 12.61
N SER A 267 -8.07 -15.22 11.59
CA SER A 267 -7.20 -16.21 10.93
C SER A 267 -5.97 -15.56 10.30
N CYS A 268 -6.13 -14.43 9.59
CA CYS A 268 -5.02 -13.68 9.03
C CYS A 268 -4.07 -13.14 10.10
N VAL A 269 -4.63 -12.58 11.18
CA VAL A 269 -3.85 -12.02 12.29
C VAL A 269 -3.09 -13.12 13.05
N ILE A 270 -3.71 -14.27 13.30
CA ILE A 270 -3.05 -15.42 13.95
C ILE A 270 -1.92 -15.96 13.07
N LEU A 271 -2.16 -16.09 11.76
CA LEU A 271 -1.13 -16.53 10.80
C LEU A 271 0.09 -15.59 10.82
N ALA A 272 -0.16 -14.28 10.72
CA ALA A 272 0.90 -13.27 10.78
C ALA A 272 1.62 -13.26 12.16
N PHE A 273 0.88 -13.48 13.25
CA PHE A 273 1.45 -13.54 14.60
C PHE A 273 2.44 -14.70 14.74
N PHE A 274 2.05 -15.91 14.35
CA PHE A 274 2.96 -17.06 14.39
C PHE A 274 4.13 -16.94 13.42
N ALA A 275 3.90 -16.35 12.25
CA ALA A 275 5.00 -16.04 11.32
C ALA A 275 5.99 -15.04 11.96
N SER A 276 5.50 -14.00 12.65
CA SER A 276 6.34 -13.03 13.37
C SER A 276 7.10 -13.68 14.52
N LEU A 277 6.46 -14.55 15.29
CA LEU A 277 7.14 -15.34 16.34
C LEU A 277 8.24 -16.21 15.75
N GLY A 278 7.97 -16.90 14.64
CA GLY A 278 8.98 -17.67 13.93
C GLY A 278 10.15 -16.82 13.47
N LEU A 279 9.91 -15.63 12.90
CA LEU A 279 10.94 -14.68 12.49
C LEU A 279 11.81 -14.23 13.67
N TYR A 280 11.22 -14.08 14.86
CA TYR A 280 11.96 -13.72 16.07
C TYR A 280 12.94 -14.82 16.53
N PHE A 281 12.52 -16.08 16.51
CA PHE A 281 13.32 -17.20 17.02
C PHE A 281 14.21 -17.87 15.97
N LEU A 282 13.83 -17.82 14.69
CA LEU A 282 14.49 -18.55 13.59
C LEU A 282 15.20 -17.61 12.62
N ALA A 283 15.54 -16.38 13.04
CA ALA A 283 16.17 -15.36 12.20
C ALA A 283 17.50 -15.80 11.55
N SER A 284 18.21 -16.75 12.15
CA SER A 284 19.46 -17.31 11.61
C SER A 284 19.27 -18.40 10.56
N ASN A 285 18.06 -18.97 10.44
CA ASN A 285 17.77 -20.04 9.49
C ASN A 285 17.20 -19.47 8.18
N LYS A 286 18.02 -19.43 7.13
CA LYS A 286 17.66 -18.83 5.86
C LYS A 286 16.39 -19.43 5.22
N ILE A 287 16.22 -20.75 5.26
CA ILE A 287 15.04 -21.42 4.68
C ILE A 287 13.77 -21.05 5.47
N ALA A 288 13.87 -21.11 6.81
CA ALA A 288 12.75 -20.79 7.68
C ALA A 288 12.26 -19.35 7.46
N ILE A 289 13.17 -18.39 7.32
CA ILE A 289 12.82 -16.98 7.12
C ILE A 289 12.03 -16.75 5.82
N PHE A 290 12.36 -17.43 4.71
CA PHE A 290 11.60 -17.35 3.47
C PHE A 290 10.17 -17.85 3.65
N ILE A 291 10.00 -19.01 4.29
CA ILE A 291 8.69 -19.59 4.58
C ILE A 291 7.88 -18.66 5.49
N LEU A 292 8.51 -18.11 6.51
CA LEU A 292 7.86 -17.23 7.46
C LEU A 292 7.48 -15.87 6.84
N CYS A 293 8.31 -15.31 5.97
CA CYS A 293 7.96 -14.11 5.20
C CYS A 293 6.76 -14.35 4.28
N PHE A 294 6.66 -15.53 3.65
CA PHE A 294 5.50 -15.90 2.85
C PHE A 294 4.22 -15.88 3.70
N PHE A 295 4.21 -16.55 4.85
CA PHE A 295 3.06 -16.59 5.74
C PHE A 295 2.76 -15.24 6.40
N LEU A 296 3.79 -14.44 6.70
CA LEU A 296 3.62 -13.07 7.17
C LEU A 296 2.87 -12.22 6.14
N GLY A 297 3.28 -12.30 4.88
CA GLY A 297 2.60 -11.62 3.78
C GLY A 297 1.16 -12.07 3.59
N MET A 298 0.90 -13.39 3.66
CA MET A 298 -0.46 -13.94 3.60
C MET A 298 -1.37 -13.33 4.67
N GLY A 299 -0.88 -13.18 5.89
CA GLY A 299 -1.66 -12.62 6.99
C GLY A 299 -1.82 -11.10 6.88
N LEU A 300 -0.75 -10.35 6.63
CA LEU A 300 -0.78 -8.88 6.69
C LEU A 300 -1.57 -8.23 5.56
N PHE A 301 -1.38 -8.68 4.32
CA PHE A 301 -1.88 -7.94 3.16
C PHE A 301 -3.39 -8.06 2.94
N CYS A 302 -4.05 -8.98 3.64
CA CYS A 302 -5.51 -9.14 3.59
C CYS A 302 -6.26 -8.33 4.65
N VAL A 303 -5.58 -7.84 5.71
CA VAL A 303 -6.24 -7.23 6.88
C VAL A 303 -7.07 -6.01 6.51
N TYR A 304 -6.54 -5.10 5.68
CA TYR A 304 -7.26 -3.89 5.28
C TYR A 304 -8.50 -4.20 4.43
N ALA A 305 -8.39 -5.09 3.47
CA ALA A 305 -9.53 -5.48 2.61
C ALA A 305 -10.65 -6.13 3.44
N LEU A 306 -10.29 -6.98 4.41
CA LEU A 306 -11.25 -7.58 5.35
C LEU A 306 -11.86 -6.55 6.29
N ALA A 307 -11.09 -5.56 6.76
CA ALA A 307 -11.58 -4.46 7.57
C ALA A 307 -12.63 -3.64 6.80
N LEU A 308 -12.36 -3.34 5.54
CA LEU A 308 -13.29 -2.62 4.67
C LEU A 308 -14.57 -3.43 4.42
N ALA A 309 -14.46 -4.73 4.13
CA ALA A 309 -15.60 -5.63 3.99
C ALA A 309 -16.44 -5.68 5.28
N ARG A 310 -15.78 -5.79 6.45
CA ARG A 310 -16.45 -5.77 7.76
C ARG A 310 -17.23 -4.49 8.02
N ALA A 311 -16.69 -3.34 7.63
CA ALA A 311 -17.36 -2.07 7.80
C ALA A 311 -18.53 -1.92 6.81
N SER A 312 -18.36 -2.39 5.57
CA SER A 312 -19.39 -2.37 4.53
C SER A 312 -20.61 -3.22 4.91
N ASP A 313 -20.44 -4.34 5.60
CA ASP A 313 -21.55 -5.17 6.12
C ASP A 313 -22.48 -4.42 7.09
N ARG A 314 -22.08 -3.26 7.61
CA ARG A 314 -22.89 -2.41 8.49
C ARG A 314 -23.47 -1.18 7.81
N ALA A 315 -23.14 -0.93 6.57
CA ALA A 315 -23.66 0.18 5.81
C ALA A 315 -25.14 -0.09 5.44
N LYS A 316 -26.03 0.83 5.77
CA LYS A 316 -27.45 0.77 5.41
C LYS A 316 -27.74 1.39 4.06
N GLU A 317 -26.89 2.31 3.60
CA GLU A 317 -27.04 3.09 2.38
C GLU A 317 -25.71 3.20 1.63
N SER A 318 -25.76 3.34 0.31
CA SER A 318 -24.57 3.53 -0.53
C SER A 318 -23.76 4.78 -0.16
N SER A 319 -24.43 5.83 0.31
CA SER A 319 -23.80 7.07 0.80
C SER A 319 -22.88 6.81 2.01
N GLN A 320 -23.29 5.91 2.91
CA GLN A 320 -22.51 5.51 4.08
C GLN A 320 -21.25 4.71 3.72
N MET A 321 -21.30 3.90 2.64
CA MET A 321 -20.14 3.15 2.18
C MET A 321 -18.97 4.06 1.81
N LEU A 322 -19.25 5.22 1.22
CA LEU A 322 -18.23 6.19 0.88
C LEU A 322 -17.58 6.81 2.12
N GLU A 323 -18.36 7.16 3.13
CA GLU A 323 -17.84 7.70 4.39
C GLU A 323 -17.03 6.65 5.15
N ILE A 324 -17.51 5.41 5.18
CA ILE A 324 -16.79 4.27 5.76
C ILE A 324 -15.43 4.08 5.09
N GLY A 325 -15.39 4.04 3.77
CA GLY A 325 -14.16 3.89 3.01
C GLY A 325 -13.14 5.00 3.33
N ARG A 326 -13.60 6.27 3.38
CA ARG A 326 -12.75 7.43 3.75
C ARG A 326 -12.21 7.33 5.17
N THR A 327 -13.05 6.92 6.12
CA THR A 327 -12.65 6.77 7.53
C THR A 327 -11.58 5.70 7.71
N LEU A 328 -11.80 4.53 7.12
CA LEU A 328 -10.84 3.43 7.21
C LEU A 328 -9.54 3.75 6.51
N MET A 329 -9.63 4.44 5.37
CA MET A 329 -8.47 4.89 4.66
C MET A 329 -7.67 5.93 5.44
N PHE A 330 -8.35 6.90 6.07
CA PHE A 330 -7.69 7.87 6.94
C PHE A 330 -6.96 7.16 8.09
N ALA A 331 -7.59 6.18 8.73
CA ALA A 331 -6.98 5.36 9.77
C ALA A 331 -5.73 4.62 9.27
N TYR A 332 -5.85 4.00 8.09
CA TYR A 332 -4.76 3.27 7.43
C TYR A 332 -3.57 4.16 7.10
N VAL A 333 -3.81 5.31 6.45
CA VAL A 333 -2.72 6.22 6.04
C VAL A 333 -2.09 6.91 7.24
N SER A 334 -2.88 7.32 8.22
CA SER A 334 -2.36 7.94 9.45
C SER A 334 -1.43 7.00 10.20
N SER A 335 -1.78 5.72 10.32
CA SER A 335 -0.90 4.71 10.93
C SER A 335 0.34 4.44 10.09
N SER A 336 0.24 4.53 8.76
CA SER A 336 1.38 4.39 7.85
C SER A 336 2.42 5.49 8.02
N VAL A 337 1.99 6.72 8.36
CA VAL A 337 2.91 7.82 8.70
C VAL A 337 3.68 7.52 9.99
N LEU A 338 3.00 6.96 10.99
CA LEU A 338 3.62 6.69 12.29
C LEU A 338 4.56 5.47 12.26
N SER A 339 4.23 4.48 11.42
CA SER A 339 4.88 3.17 11.42
C SER A 339 6.39 3.24 11.22
N PRO A 340 6.96 3.86 10.14
CA PRO A 340 8.40 3.85 9.94
C PRO A 340 9.16 4.61 11.02
N ILE A 341 8.59 5.70 11.58
CA ILE A 341 9.19 6.46 12.67
C ILE A 341 9.31 5.60 13.92
N ILE A 342 8.20 4.96 14.31
CA ILE A 342 8.17 4.11 15.51
C ILE A 342 9.11 2.90 15.33
N LEU A 343 9.05 2.24 14.17
CA LEU A 343 9.90 1.08 13.89
C LEU A 343 11.39 1.48 13.83
N GLY A 344 11.70 2.60 13.19
CA GLY A 344 13.06 3.12 13.16
C GLY A 344 13.59 3.46 14.55
N PHE A 345 12.79 4.14 15.38
CA PHE A 345 13.10 4.40 16.77
C PHE A 345 13.33 3.11 17.59
N MET A 346 12.48 2.12 17.40
CA MET A 346 12.60 0.83 18.10
C MET A 346 13.86 0.07 17.69
N ILE A 347 14.20 0.04 16.40
CA ILE A 347 15.44 -0.61 15.94
C ILE A 347 16.65 0.11 16.47
N SER A 348 16.70 1.45 16.39
CA SER A 348 17.83 2.27 16.81
C SER A 348 18.14 2.12 18.30
N ASN A 349 17.13 2.07 19.17
CA ASN A 349 17.34 2.05 20.61
C ASN A 349 17.38 0.66 21.24
N PHE A 350 16.70 -0.33 20.63
CA PHE A 350 16.51 -1.68 21.19
C PHE A 350 17.05 -2.80 20.29
N GLY A 351 17.68 -2.43 19.15
CA GLY A 351 18.24 -3.38 18.19
C GLY A 351 17.22 -3.99 17.22
N ALA A 352 17.73 -4.77 16.25
CA ALA A 352 16.95 -5.30 15.12
C ALA A 352 15.69 -6.06 15.54
N ASN A 353 15.79 -6.88 16.59
CA ASN A 353 14.67 -7.70 17.05
C ASN A 353 13.47 -6.88 17.55
N ALA A 354 13.68 -5.61 17.92
CA ALA A 354 12.60 -4.72 18.33
C ALA A 354 11.59 -4.47 17.18
N TYR A 355 12.06 -4.52 15.92
CA TYR A 355 11.16 -4.44 14.76
C TYR A 355 10.09 -5.54 14.81
N ILE A 356 10.50 -6.79 14.93
CA ILE A 356 9.57 -7.92 14.91
C ILE A 356 8.76 -8.03 16.21
N LEU A 357 9.30 -7.58 17.35
CA LEU A 357 8.58 -7.49 18.61
C LEU A 357 7.37 -6.56 18.52
N VAL A 358 7.49 -5.42 17.84
CA VAL A 358 6.35 -4.51 17.59
C VAL A 358 5.26 -5.23 16.79
N TYR A 359 5.61 -6.04 15.78
CA TYR A 359 4.65 -6.85 15.04
C TYR A 359 3.94 -7.85 15.93
N ILE A 360 4.68 -8.60 16.73
CA ILE A 360 4.13 -9.59 17.67
C ILE A 360 3.13 -8.92 18.62
N VAL A 361 3.50 -7.80 19.23
CA VAL A 361 2.65 -7.08 20.19
C VAL A 361 1.37 -6.56 19.52
N LEU A 362 1.48 -5.92 18.36
CA LEU A 362 0.31 -5.38 17.66
C LEU A 362 -0.60 -6.47 17.12
N LEU A 363 -0.05 -7.57 16.61
CA LEU A 363 -0.84 -8.71 16.13
C LEU A 363 -1.52 -9.43 17.29
N PHE A 364 -0.85 -9.60 18.42
CA PHE A 364 -1.44 -10.16 19.63
C PHE A 364 -2.59 -9.29 20.16
N PHE A 365 -2.36 -7.98 20.25
CA PHE A 365 -3.42 -7.03 20.61
C PHE A 365 -4.61 -7.13 19.65
N LEU A 366 -4.37 -7.15 18.34
CA LEU A 366 -5.42 -7.22 17.33
C LEU A 366 -6.18 -8.56 17.40
N ALA A 367 -5.50 -9.67 17.68
CA ALA A 367 -6.14 -10.98 17.87
C ALA A 367 -7.09 -10.96 19.06
N ILE A 368 -6.63 -10.53 20.25
CA ILE A 368 -7.46 -10.41 21.45
C ILE A 368 -8.63 -9.45 21.19
N PHE A 369 -8.35 -8.27 20.63
CA PHE A 369 -9.41 -7.31 20.32
C PHE A 369 -10.45 -7.90 19.36
N THR A 370 -10.03 -8.66 18.35
CA THR A 370 -10.94 -9.33 17.41
C THR A 370 -11.83 -10.33 18.13
N LEU A 371 -11.30 -11.09 19.11
CA LEU A 371 -12.08 -12.06 19.88
C LEU A 371 -13.20 -11.40 20.68
N THR A 372 -13.00 -10.21 21.23
CA THR A 372 -14.02 -9.48 22.00
C THR A 372 -15.14 -8.89 21.14
N GLN A 373 -14.97 -8.80 19.83
CA GLN A 373 -15.96 -8.17 18.96
C GLN A 373 -17.11 -9.11 18.56
N PRO A 374 -18.34 -8.60 18.35
CA PRO A 374 -19.46 -9.41 17.93
C PRO A 374 -19.31 -10.00 16.52
N LYS A 375 -19.91 -11.14 16.26
CA LYS A 375 -20.10 -11.66 14.91
C LYS A 375 -21.20 -10.86 14.19
N ILE A 376 -21.14 -10.81 12.86
CA ILE A 376 -22.25 -10.33 12.00
C ILE A 376 -22.89 -11.58 11.41
N ASP A 377 -24.22 -11.67 11.51
CA ASP A 377 -24.97 -12.79 10.96
C ASP A 377 -24.87 -12.88 9.44
N ALA A 378 -24.93 -14.09 8.91
CA ALA A 378 -24.75 -14.34 7.48
C ALA A 378 -25.75 -13.55 6.60
N VAL A 379 -26.98 -13.39 7.09
CA VAL A 379 -28.07 -12.66 6.41
C VAL A 379 -27.75 -11.17 6.21
N ASN A 380 -26.89 -10.61 7.05
CA ASN A 380 -26.50 -9.19 7.02
C ASN A 380 -25.16 -8.96 6.34
N ARG A 381 -24.57 -9.95 5.66
CA ARG A 381 -23.29 -9.81 4.98
C ARG A 381 -23.53 -9.48 3.50
N ILE A 382 -22.77 -8.49 3.04
CA ILE A 382 -22.66 -8.16 1.61
C ILE A 382 -21.57 -9.04 1.01
N GLU A 383 -21.75 -9.54 -0.22
CA GLU A 383 -20.70 -10.28 -0.91
C GLU A 383 -19.39 -9.49 -0.95
N PHE A 384 -18.26 -10.21 -0.76
CA PHE A 384 -16.95 -9.60 -0.75
C PHE A 384 -16.64 -9.05 -2.14
N GLU A 385 -16.67 -7.74 -2.27
CA GLU A 385 -16.14 -7.05 -3.43
C GLU A 385 -14.67 -6.71 -3.18
N GLN A 386 -13.79 -7.18 -4.05
CA GLN A 386 -12.39 -6.78 -4.04
C GLN A 386 -12.33 -5.30 -4.40
N LYS A 387 -12.06 -4.47 -3.41
CA LYS A 387 -11.86 -3.04 -3.59
C LYS A 387 -10.38 -2.76 -3.58
N PRO A 388 -9.88 -1.80 -4.37
CA PRO A 388 -8.45 -1.52 -4.40
C PRO A 388 -7.94 -1.23 -2.99
N SER A 389 -6.80 -1.81 -2.65
CA SER A 389 -6.09 -1.59 -1.39
C SER A 389 -5.61 -0.16 -1.22
N GLN A 390 -5.69 0.62 -2.29
CA GLN A 390 -5.15 1.97 -2.39
C GLN A 390 -6.23 2.93 -2.92
N PHE A 391 -6.65 3.81 -2.04
CA PHE A 391 -7.09 5.15 -2.37
C PHE A 391 -8.22 5.38 -3.36
N VAL A 392 -9.39 5.00 -3.31
CA VAL A 392 -10.50 5.80 -3.83
C VAL A 392 -11.86 5.18 -3.69
N HIS A 393 -12.64 5.77 -2.87
CA HIS A 393 -14.07 5.87 -3.12
C HIS A 393 -14.42 7.35 -3.30
N LEU A 394 -14.12 7.87 -4.48
CA LEU A 394 -14.73 9.10 -4.95
C LEU A 394 -16.00 8.69 -5.68
N GLY A 395 -17.10 8.93 -4.99
CA GLY A 395 -18.48 8.69 -5.36
C GLY A 395 -18.79 8.47 -6.83
N ASN A 396 -19.47 7.37 -7.07
CA ASN A 396 -20.46 7.26 -8.11
C ASN A 396 -21.75 6.84 -7.43
N ASP A 397 -22.55 7.81 -7.02
CA ASP A 397 -23.96 7.60 -6.84
C ASP A 397 -24.60 7.76 -8.22
N GLU A 398 -25.34 6.72 -8.65
CA GLU A 398 -26.14 6.48 -9.84
C GLU A 398 -25.43 6.00 -11.09
#